data_2cceecd2c62a9e5c4659e766196a6eb3
#
_entry.id   2cceecd2c62a9e5c4659e766196a6eb3
#
_cell.length_a   1.000
_cell.length_b   1.000
_cell.length_c   1.000
_cell.angle_alpha   90.00
_cell.angle_beta   90.00
_cell.angle_gamma   90.00
#
_symmetry.space_group_name_H-M   'P 1'
#
loop_
_entity.id
_entity.type
_entity.pdbx_description
1 polymer ?
#
loop_
_entity_poly.entity_id
_entity_poly.type
_entity_poly.pdbx_seq_one_letter_code
_entity_poly.pdbx_strand_id
1 'polypeptide(L)'
;MQGTVDGFNYGVVTPVAAYLMAVLGGALGLRCTTRSLRTDQGWKPGWLALGATSIGSGIWTMHFIAMIGFQVEEAPVSYDVPTTVLSLFVAIVMVGVGVFIVGYRGATRATLTTAGTITGLGVAAMHYIGMSGMRLHGRLEYDTTTVVLSVVIAVVAATAALWAAVSIHGFLPSLGASLVMGVAVTGMHYTGMAAISVHLQSATGGSAGGGSPTSIMFPLLLGPAVFLVLAGVVVMFDPLLVLGEGEWDRPIGKKPVRNGAAPRPVPPPPAYGDVNGGRAQTPTPPPAHTRPPQAPTSAPGAHRGAGPRGPYDW
;
A
#
# COMPACT_ATOMS: atom_id res chain seq x y z
N MET A 1 -21.22 -37.36 -12.00
CA MET A 1 -20.90 -37.76 -10.61
C MET A 1 -20.34 -36.53 -9.90
N GLN A 2 -20.60 -36.38 -8.62
CA GLN A 2 -19.97 -35.30 -7.84
C GLN A 2 -18.55 -35.77 -7.50
N GLY A 3 -17.53 -34.94 -7.83
CA GLY A 3 -16.15 -35.25 -7.53
C GLY A 3 -15.80 -34.95 -6.08
N THR A 4 -14.93 -35.76 -5.50
CA THR A 4 -14.42 -35.57 -4.15
C THR A 4 -13.29 -34.53 -4.18
N VAL A 5 -13.49 -33.41 -3.53
CA VAL A 5 -12.54 -32.29 -3.47
C VAL A 5 -11.71 -32.41 -2.21
N ASP A 6 -10.38 -32.55 -2.35
CA ASP A 6 -9.43 -32.37 -1.26
C ASP A 6 -8.71 -31.02 -1.44
N GLY A 7 -8.94 -30.10 -0.52
CA GLY A 7 -8.28 -28.79 -0.48
C GLY A 7 -6.96 -28.77 0.28
N PHE A 8 -6.58 -29.90 0.91
CA PHE A 8 -5.44 -29.99 1.83
C PHE A 8 -4.57 -31.22 1.59
N ASN A 9 -4.41 -31.65 0.35
CA ASN A 9 -3.68 -32.87 -0.01
C ASN A 9 -2.25 -32.94 0.57
N TYR A 10 -1.60 -31.78 0.76
CA TYR A 10 -0.31 -31.65 1.44
C TYR A 10 -0.44 -31.20 2.91
N GLY A 11 -1.59 -31.42 3.53
CA GLY A 11 -1.89 -31.00 4.90
C GLY A 11 -1.77 -29.48 5.08
N VAL A 12 -1.18 -29.04 6.19
CA VAL A 12 -1.02 -27.62 6.50
C VAL A 12 0.14 -26.91 5.79
N VAL A 13 0.96 -27.64 5.03
CA VAL A 13 2.16 -27.07 4.39
C VAL A 13 1.79 -26.03 3.34
N THR A 14 0.86 -26.34 2.44
CA THR A 14 0.43 -25.40 1.40
C THR A 14 -0.32 -24.19 1.96
N PRO A 15 -1.26 -24.29 2.92
CA PRO A 15 -1.87 -23.12 3.55
C PRO A 15 -0.86 -22.21 4.26
N VAL A 16 0.09 -22.78 5.00
CA VAL A 16 1.11 -22.01 5.71
C VAL A 16 2.06 -21.32 4.72
N ALA A 17 2.55 -22.02 3.70
CA ALA A 17 3.40 -21.44 2.69
C ALA A 17 2.66 -20.32 1.91
N ALA A 18 1.41 -20.55 1.53
CA ALA A 18 0.56 -19.56 0.90
C ALA A 18 0.41 -18.31 1.77
N TYR A 19 0.03 -18.49 3.04
CA TYR A 19 -0.08 -17.41 4.00
C TYR A 19 1.21 -16.58 4.12
N LEU A 20 2.38 -17.23 4.22
CA LEU A 20 3.67 -16.55 4.33
C LEU A 20 3.96 -15.70 3.09
N MET A 21 3.59 -16.15 1.89
CA MET A 21 3.77 -15.37 0.66
C MET A 21 2.85 -14.14 0.63
N ALA A 22 1.61 -14.26 1.10
CA ALA A 22 0.71 -13.11 1.26
C ALA A 22 1.26 -12.08 2.26
N VAL A 23 1.78 -12.55 3.40
CA VAL A 23 2.41 -11.69 4.41
C VAL A 23 3.64 -10.99 3.85
N LEU A 24 4.52 -11.72 3.15
CA LEU A 24 5.73 -11.15 2.55
C LEU A 24 5.38 -10.06 1.53
N GLY A 25 4.50 -10.36 0.57
CA GLY A 25 4.05 -9.38 -0.43
C GLY A 25 3.40 -8.15 0.21
N GLY A 26 2.57 -8.36 1.24
CA GLY A 26 1.94 -7.32 2.03
C GLY A 26 2.95 -6.45 2.78
N ALA A 27 3.90 -7.06 3.47
CA ALA A 27 4.93 -6.34 4.22
C ALA A 27 5.79 -5.45 3.31
N LEU A 28 6.24 -6.01 2.18
CA LEU A 28 7.01 -5.25 1.19
C LEU A 28 6.18 -4.12 0.59
N GLY A 29 4.93 -4.41 0.23
CA GLY A 29 4.03 -3.42 -0.36
C GLY A 29 3.70 -2.27 0.59
N LEU A 30 3.39 -2.55 1.86
CA LEU A 30 3.16 -1.54 2.88
C LEU A 30 4.40 -0.64 3.06
N ARG A 31 5.59 -1.23 3.11
CA ARG A 31 6.84 -0.47 3.25
C ARG A 31 7.12 0.41 2.04
N CYS A 32 6.97 -0.13 0.82
CA CYS A 32 7.12 0.65 -0.40
C CYS A 32 6.11 1.80 -0.47
N THR A 33 4.85 1.57 -0.09
CA THR A 33 3.81 2.61 -0.06
C THR A 33 4.15 3.69 0.96
N THR A 34 4.50 3.32 2.19
CA THR A 34 4.95 4.27 3.22
C THR A 34 6.17 5.07 2.76
N ARG A 35 7.13 4.40 2.10
CA ARG A 35 8.33 5.03 1.54
C ARG A 35 7.98 6.06 0.46
N SER A 36 7.01 5.74 -0.41
CA SER A 36 6.54 6.64 -1.47
C SER A 36 5.94 7.94 -0.93
N LEU A 37 5.27 7.87 0.22
CA LEU A 37 4.66 9.05 0.85
C LEU A 37 5.69 10.02 1.44
N ARG A 38 6.92 9.55 1.71
CA ARG A 38 8.04 10.32 2.26
C ARG A 38 9.08 10.71 1.20
N THR A 39 8.86 10.36 -0.05
CA THR A 39 9.81 10.56 -1.15
C THR A 39 9.38 11.72 -2.03
N ASP A 40 10.35 12.45 -2.57
CA ASP A 40 10.12 13.49 -3.56
C ASP A 40 9.45 12.95 -4.83
N GLN A 41 8.74 13.83 -5.55
CA GLN A 41 7.88 13.46 -6.68
C GLN A 41 8.55 12.57 -7.75
N GLY A 42 9.86 12.72 -7.95
CA GLY A 42 10.60 11.96 -8.99
C GLY A 42 10.64 10.45 -8.80
N TRP A 43 10.80 9.98 -7.56
CA TRP A 43 10.91 8.54 -7.24
C TRP A 43 9.62 7.94 -6.70
N LYS A 44 8.62 8.77 -6.40
CA LYS A 44 7.33 8.34 -5.85
C LYS A 44 6.64 7.26 -6.68
N PRO A 45 6.50 7.40 -8.03
CA PRO A 45 5.84 6.36 -8.83
C PRO A 45 6.60 5.03 -8.82
N GLY A 46 7.93 5.06 -8.75
CA GLY A 46 8.75 3.84 -8.65
C GLY A 46 8.46 3.04 -7.38
N TRP A 47 8.39 3.70 -6.23
CA TRP A 47 8.05 3.05 -4.97
C TRP A 47 6.60 2.53 -4.95
N LEU A 48 5.65 3.29 -5.53
CA LEU A 48 4.26 2.82 -5.65
C LEU A 48 4.16 1.60 -6.57
N ALA A 49 4.87 1.60 -7.70
CA ALA A 49 4.90 0.47 -8.62
C ALA A 49 5.54 -0.77 -7.98
N LEU A 50 6.69 -0.61 -7.29
CA LEU A 50 7.33 -1.70 -6.56
C LEU A 50 6.40 -2.27 -5.48
N GLY A 51 5.71 -1.40 -4.73
CA GLY A 51 4.73 -1.81 -3.73
C GLY A 51 3.55 -2.57 -4.33
N ALA A 52 2.97 -2.04 -5.40
CA ALA A 52 1.85 -2.68 -6.11
C ALA A 52 2.23 -4.06 -6.67
N THR A 53 3.40 -4.15 -7.30
CA THR A 53 3.91 -5.43 -7.83
C THR A 53 4.20 -6.42 -6.70
N SER A 54 4.72 -5.96 -5.56
CA SER A 54 4.98 -6.84 -4.41
C SER A 54 3.68 -7.38 -3.81
N ILE A 55 2.67 -6.53 -3.60
CA ILE A 55 1.35 -6.97 -3.10
C ILE A 55 0.70 -7.93 -4.10
N GLY A 56 0.60 -7.53 -5.37
CA GLY A 56 -0.04 -8.32 -6.41
C GLY A 56 0.62 -9.68 -6.61
N SER A 57 1.97 -9.72 -6.68
CA SER A 57 2.74 -10.97 -6.78
C SER A 57 2.57 -11.84 -5.53
N GLY A 58 2.57 -11.24 -4.33
CA GLY A 58 2.38 -11.98 -3.07
C GLY A 58 1.00 -12.63 -2.99
N ILE A 59 -0.06 -11.91 -3.32
CA ILE A 59 -1.44 -12.43 -3.35
C ILE A 59 -1.59 -13.51 -4.41
N TRP A 60 -1.05 -13.30 -5.61
CA TRP A 60 -1.10 -14.27 -6.69
C TRP A 60 -0.31 -15.55 -6.34
N THR A 61 0.90 -15.42 -5.80
CA THR A 61 1.72 -16.56 -5.38
C THR A 61 1.03 -17.33 -4.26
N MET A 62 0.41 -16.64 -3.28
CA MET A 62 -0.42 -17.25 -2.24
C MET A 62 -1.53 -18.10 -2.86
N HIS A 63 -2.30 -17.52 -3.81
CA HIS A 63 -3.40 -18.22 -4.46
C HIS A 63 -2.93 -19.53 -5.13
N PHE A 64 -1.85 -19.48 -5.92
CA PHE A 64 -1.40 -20.67 -6.65
C PHE A 64 -0.65 -21.68 -5.79
N ILE A 65 0.02 -21.27 -4.71
CA ILE A 65 0.54 -22.20 -3.70
C ILE A 65 -0.63 -22.94 -3.01
N ALA A 66 -1.68 -22.22 -2.62
CA ALA A 66 -2.87 -22.84 -2.04
C ALA A 66 -3.53 -23.81 -3.04
N MET A 67 -3.57 -23.45 -4.33
CA MET A 67 -4.09 -24.30 -5.41
C MET A 67 -3.27 -25.56 -5.67
N ILE A 68 -1.97 -25.61 -5.34
CA ILE A 68 -1.18 -26.86 -5.38
C ILE A 68 -1.76 -27.88 -4.39
N GLY A 69 -2.29 -27.42 -3.25
CA GLY A 69 -2.96 -28.28 -2.27
C GLY A 69 -4.37 -28.73 -2.68
N PHE A 70 -4.95 -28.11 -3.71
CA PHE A 70 -6.28 -28.46 -4.20
C PHE A 70 -6.20 -29.59 -5.22
N GLN A 71 -6.85 -30.71 -4.95
CA GLN A 71 -6.93 -31.86 -5.82
C GLN A 71 -8.36 -32.38 -5.92
N VAL A 72 -8.65 -33.01 -7.04
CA VAL A 72 -9.87 -33.79 -7.26
C VAL A 72 -9.44 -35.24 -7.40
N GLU A 73 -9.87 -36.10 -6.48
CA GLU A 73 -9.36 -37.48 -6.39
C GLU A 73 -9.56 -38.26 -7.69
N GLU A 74 -10.64 -37.98 -8.43
CA GLU A 74 -11.06 -38.71 -9.59
C GLU A 74 -10.60 -38.09 -10.93
N ALA A 75 -9.97 -36.89 -10.92
CA ALA A 75 -9.61 -36.21 -12.15
C ALA A 75 -8.30 -35.42 -12.00
N PRO A 76 -7.34 -35.59 -12.92
CA PRO A 76 -6.12 -34.77 -12.93
C PRO A 76 -6.48 -33.32 -13.24
N VAL A 77 -5.93 -32.40 -12.44
CA VAL A 77 -6.05 -30.96 -12.62
C VAL A 77 -4.84 -30.47 -13.41
N SER A 78 -5.05 -29.64 -14.42
CA SER A 78 -3.99 -28.92 -15.13
C SER A 78 -4.33 -27.42 -15.22
N TYR A 79 -3.37 -26.58 -15.63
CA TYR A 79 -3.54 -25.15 -15.68
C TYR A 79 -3.19 -24.58 -17.04
N ASP A 80 -4.03 -23.69 -17.53
CA ASP A 80 -3.83 -22.91 -18.75
C ASP A 80 -2.87 -21.75 -18.47
N VAL A 81 -1.65 -21.83 -19.01
CA VAL A 81 -0.58 -20.87 -18.74
C VAL A 81 -0.96 -19.44 -19.11
N PRO A 82 -1.54 -19.14 -20.30
CA PRO A 82 -1.96 -17.77 -20.62
C PRO A 82 -2.94 -17.16 -19.63
N THR A 83 -3.96 -17.91 -19.23
CA THR A 83 -4.97 -17.44 -18.25
C THR A 83 -4.34 -17.25 -16.86
N THR A 84 -3.43 -18.11 -16.47
CA THR A 84 -2.69 -18.01 -15.21
C THR A 84 -1.82 -16.74 -15.18
N VAL A 85 -1.08 -16.46 -16.26
CA VAL A 85 -0.27 -15.23 -16.38
C VAL A 85 -1.16 -13.99 -16.46
N LEU A 86 -2.30 -14.05 -17.15
CA LEU A 86 -3.28 -12.96 -17.19
C LEU A 86 -3.77 -12.63 -15.78
N SER A 87 -4.05 -13.63 -14.92
CA SER A 87 -4.47 -13.41 -13.55
C SER A 87 -3.41 -12.66 -12.71
N LEU A 88 -2.11 -12.95 -12.91
CA LEU A 88 -1.02 -12.19 -12.27
C LEU A 88 -1.02 -10.73 -12.72
N PHE A 89 -1.15 -10.50 -14.01
CA PHE A 89 -1.22 -9.13 -14.56
C PHE A 89 -2.40 -8.35 -13.97
N VAL A 90 -3.57 -8.97 -13.91
CA VAL A 90 -4.78 -8.37 -13.30
C VAL A 90 -4.51 -8.03 -11.82
N ALA A 91 -3.91 -8.93 -11.05
CA ALA A 91 -3.56 -8.65 -9.66
C ALA A 91 -2.68 -7.40 -9.53
N ILE A 92 -1.57 -7.35 -10.27
CA ILE A 92 -0.60 -6.23 -10.20
C ILE A 92 -1.24 -4.91 -10.63
N VAL A 93 -1.98 -4.90 -11.74
CA VAL A 93 -2.61 -3.68 -12.28
C VAL A 93 -3.68 -3.17 -11.33
N MET A 94 -4.57 -4.01 -10.83
CA MET A 94 -5.69 -3.58 -9.99
C MET A 94 -5.23 -3.12 -8.61
N VAL A 95 -4.25 -3.81 -8.02
CA VAL A 95 -3.58 -3.33 -6.81
C VAL A 95 -2.86 -2.01 -7.09
N GLY A 96 -2.19 -1.91 -8.24
CA GLY A 96 -1.54 -0.68 -8.69
C GLY A 96 -2.50 0.49 -8.75
N VAL A 97 -3.64 0.34 -9.41
CA VAL A 97 -4.67 1.39 -9.49
C VAL A 97 -5.04 1.89 -8.09
N GLY A 98 -5.33 0.99 -7.13
CA GLY A 98 -5.67 1.38 -5.77
C GLY A 98 -4.54 2.10 -5.04
N VAL A 99 -3.32 1.56 -5.10
CA VAL A 99 -2.13 2.13 -4.45
C VAL A 99 -1.79 3.51 -5.03
N PHE A 100 -1.89 3.68 -6.36
CA PHE A 100 -1.66 4.98 -7.02
C PHE A 100 -2.75 6.00 -6.69
N ILE A 101 -4.03 5.60 -6.64
CA ILE A 101 -5.12 6.50 -6.23
C ILE A 101 -4.82 7.06 -4.83
N VAL A 102 -4.50 6.18 -3.86
CA VAL A 102 -4.20 6.60 -2.48
C VAL A 102 -2.90 7.42 -2.43
N GLY A 103 -1.88 7.00 -3.16
CA GLY A 103 -0.58 7.68 -3.21
C GLY A 103 -0.66 9.13 -3.72
N TYR A 104 -1.55 9.42 -4.67
CA TYR A 104 -1.66 10.76 -5.27
C TYR A 104 -2.84 11.59 -4.75
N ARG A 105 -3.95 10.96 -4.36
CA ARG A 105 -5.14 11.68 -3.85
C ARG A 105 -5.19 11.78 -2.33
N GLY A 106 -4.28 11.10 -1.64
CA GLY A 106 -4.22 11.09 -0.18
C GLY A 106 -5.25 10.17 0.47
N ALA A 107 -5.24 10.14 1.80
CA ALA A 107 -5.96 9.17 2.65
C ALA A 107 -7.35 9.66 3.09
N THR A 108 -8.15 10.26 2.19
CA THR A 108 -9.53 10.59 2.54
C THR A 108 -10.41 9.34 2.60
N ARG A 109 -11.49 9.37 3.37
CA ARG A 109 -12.44 8.23 3.45
C ARG A 109 -12.94 7.82 2.06
N ALA A 110 -13.33 8.79 1.22
CA ALA A 110 -13.78 8.52 -0.14
C ALA A 110 -12.68 7.88 -1.01
N THR A 111 -11.44 8.37 -0.91
CA THR A 111 -10.30 7.80 -1.65
C THR A 111 -10.03 6.36 -1.21
N LEU A 112 -10.02 6.09 0.09
CA LEU A 112 -9.75 4.76 0.63
C LEU A 112 -10.85 3.75 0.28
N THR A 113 -12.12 4.15 0.38
CA THR A 113 -13.23 3.25 -0.01
C THR A 113 -13.24 2.97 -1.51
N THR A 114 -13.06 4.00 -2.36
CA THR A 114 -13.00 3.81 -3.82
C THR A 114 -11.80 2.94 -4.23
N ALA A 115 -10.61 3.27 -3.75
CA ALA A 115 -9.40 2.50 -4.04
C ALA A 115 -9.50 1.06 -3.50
N GLY A 116 -10.01 0.90 -2.28
CA GLY A 116 -10.22 -0.41 -1.66
C GLY A 116 -11.21 -1.27 -2.41
N THR A 117 -12.32 -0.68 -2.87
CA THR A 117 -13.30 -1.39 -3.70
C THR A 117 -12.68 -1.84 -5.02
N ILE A 118 -11.98 -0.96 -5.74
CA ILE A 118 -11.31 -1.30 -7.01
C ILE A 118 -10.28 -2.41 -6.78
N THR A 119 -9.42 -2.27 -5.77
CA THR A 119 -8.40 -3.27 -5.44
C THR A 119 -9.03 -4.60 -5.04
N GLY A 120 -10.04 -4.59 -4.17
CA GLY A 120 -10.71 -5.80 -3.71
C GLY A 120 -11.43 -6.54 -4.82
N LEU A 121 -12.14 -5.83 -5.70
CA LEU A 121 -12.73 -6.42 -6.90
C LEU A 121 -11.66 -6.99 -7.83
N GLY A 122 -10.51 -6.30 -7.96
CA GLY A 122 -9.37 -6.79 -8.73
C GLY A 122 -8.76 -8.07 -8.16
N VAL A 123 -8.63 -8.17 -6.84
CA VAL A 123 -8.13 -9.38 -6.16
C VAL A 123 -9.13 -10.54 -6.33
N ALA A 124 -10.42 -10.29 -6.20
CA ALA A 124 -11.45 -11.28 -6.48
C ALA A 124 -11.43 -11.70 -7.97
N ALA A 125 -11.31 -10.75 -8.89
CA ALA A 125 -11.19 -11.05 -10.32
C ALA A 125 -9.96 -11.91 -10.62
N MET A 126 -8.80 -11.62 -10.03
CA MET A 126 -7.59 -12.44 -10.14
C MET A 126 -7.86 -13.87 -9.68
N HIS A 127 -8.51 -14.05 -8.51
CA HIS A 127 -8.85 -15.37 -7.97
C HIS A 127 -9.73 -16.15 -8.95
N TYR A 128 -10.84 -15.58 -9.41
CA TYR A 128 -11.77 -16.29 -10.31
C TYR A 128 -11.22 -16.48 -11.74
N ILE A 129 -10.38 -15.57 -12.25
CA ILE A 129 -9.63 -15.77 -13.48
C ILE A 129 -8.63 -16.91 -13.29
N GLY A 130 -7.89 -16.96 -12.18
CA GLY A 130 -7.00 -18.07 -11.85
C GLY A 130 -7.74 -19.42 -11.81
N MET A 131 -8.92 -19.43 -11.19
CA MET A 131 -9.79 -20.62 -11.19
C MET A 131 -10.31 -21.00 -12.57
N SER A 132 -10.63 -20.04 -13.44
CA SER A 132 -11.05 -20.32 -14.82
C SER A 132 -9.93 -20.90 -15.68
N GLY A 133 -8.66 -20.66 -15.29
CA GLY A 133 -7.49 -21.29 -15.89
C GLY A 133 -7.32 -22.77 -15.53
N MET A 134 -8.01 -23.24 -14.51
CA MET A 134 -7.98 -24.65 -14.12
C MET A 134 -8.73 -25.53 -15.13
N ARG A 135 -8.08 -26.56 -15.63
CA ARG A 135 -8.60 -27.53 -16.58
C ARG A 135 -8.79 -28.87 -15.89
N LEU A 136 -10.00 -29.36 -15.88
CA LEU A 136 -10.38 -30.69 -15.38
C LEU A 136 -11.44 -31.30 -16.29
N HIS A 137 -11.59 -32.64 -16.29
CA HIS A 137 -12.63 -33.33 -17.02
C HIS A 137 -13.96 -33.28 -16.27
N GLY A 138 -14.55 -32.07 -16.22
CA GLY A 138 -15.79 -31.82 -15.50
C GLY A 138 -16.24 -30.37 -15.62
N ARG A 139 -17.27 -30.03 -14.87
CA ARG A 139 -17.80 -28.67 -14.77
C ARG A 139 -17.64 -28.18 -13.33
N LEU A 140 -17.17 -26.96 -13.18
CA LEU A 140 -17.17 -26.24 -11.90
C LEU A 140 -18.49 -25.50 -11.77
N GLU A 141 -19.19 -25.70 -10.68
CA GLU A 141 -20.35 -24.92 -10.29
C GLU A 141 -19.99 -24.07 -9.07
N TYR A 142 -20.50 -22.82 -9.05
CA TYR A 142 -20.20 -21.86 -8.01
C TYR A 142 -21.47 -21.51 -7.24
N ASP A 143 -21.43 -21.64 -5.92
CA ASP A 143 -22.47 -21.09 -5.05
C ASP A 143 -22.37 -19.57 -5.01
N THR A 144 -23.39 -18.90 -5.53
CA THR A 144 -23.41 -17.44 -5.67
C THR A 144 -23.28 -16.72 -4.33
N THR A 145 -23.85 -17.26 -3.25
CA THR A 145 -23.82 -16.64 -1.92
C THR A 145 -22.40 -16.60 -1.39
N THR A 146 -21.70 -17.72 -1.50
CA THR A 146 -20.30 -17.86 -1.04
C THR A 146 -19.35 -17.05 -1.91
N VAL A 147 -19.59 -16.96 -3.24
CA VAL A 147 -18.86 -16.07 -4.14
C VAL A 147 -19.02 -14.61 -3.69
N VAL A 148 -20.23 -14.14 -3.45
CA VAL A 148 -20.47 -12.76 -2.98
C VAL A 148 -19.77 -12.53 -1.65
N LEU A 149 -19.81 -13.48 -0.72
CA LEU A 149 -19.10 -13.38 0.56
C LEU A 149 -17.58 -13.23 0.36
N SER A 150 -16.98 -14.02 -0.52
CA SER A 150 -15.52 -13.90 -0.80
C SER A 150 -15.18 -12.53 -1.39
N VAL A 151 -16.01 -11.98 -2.28
CA VAL A 151 -15.83 -10.64 -2.86
C VAL A 151 -15.94 -9.55 -1.78
N VAL A 152 -16.91 -9.66 -0.87
CA VAL A 152 -17.06 -8.73 0.25
C VAL A 152 -15.81 -8.77 1.14
N ILE A 153 -15.31 -9.96 1.47
CA ILE A 153 -14.06 -10.11 2.24
C ILE A 153 -12.90 -9.44 1.49
N ALA A 154 -12.77 -9.63 0.16
CA ALA A 154 -11.74 -9.00 -0.64
C ALA A 154 -11.79 -7.46 -0.56
N VAL A 155 -12.97 -6.87 -0.69
CA VAL A 155 -13.16 -5.41 -0.64
C VAL A 155 -12.84 -4.85 0.74
N VAL A 156 -13.32 -5.50 1.80
CA VAL A 156 -13.05 -5.09 3.18
C VAL A 156 -11.55 -5.20 3.49
N ALA A 157 -10.93 -6.34 3.13
CA ALA A 157 -9.50 -6.56 3.33
C ALA A 157 -8.63 -5.55 2.57
N ALA A 158 -8.94 -5.27 1.29
CA ALA A 158 -8.21 -4.30 0.49
C ALA A 158 -8.36 -2.86 1.04
N THR A 159 -9.56 -2.49 1.48
CA THR A 159 -9.80 -1.17 2.10
C THR A 159 -9.02 -1.02 3.40
N ALA A 160 -9.03 -2.04 4.25
CA ALA A 160 -8.26 -2.07 5.49
C ALA A 160 -6.75 -2.05 5.23
N ALA A 161 -6.26 -2.77 4.22
CA ALA A 161 -4.86 -2.77 3.82
C ALA A 161 -4.38 -1.40 3.33
N LEU A 162 -5.17 -0.72 2.49
CA LEU A 162 -4.84 0.65 2.02
C LEU A 162 -4.90 1.66 3.17
N TRP A 163 -5.87 1.54 4.08
CA TRP A 163 -5.90 2.35 5.30
C TRP A 163 -4.66 2.11 6.16
N ALA A 164 -4.27 0.86 6.38
CA ALA A 164 -3.07 0.50 7.12
C ALA A 164 -1.80 1.10 6.50
N ALA A 165 -1.68 1.05 5.16
CA ALA A 165 -0.54 1.59 4.42
C ALA A 165 -0.29 3.08 4.65
N VAL A 166 -1.34 3.86 4.91
CA VAL A 166 -1.25 5.31 5.13
C VAL A 166 -1.27 5.71 6.60
N SER A 167 -1.78 4.84 7.49
CA SER A 167 -2.00 5.16 8.90
C SER A 167 -0.98 4.51 9.82
N ILE A 168 -0.41 3.38 9.42
CA ILE A 168 0.49 2.58 10.26
C ILE A 168 1.93 2.94 9.92
N HIS A 169 2.70 3.30 10.94
CA HIS A 169 4.11 3.65 10.84
C HIS A 169 4.93 2.76 11.79
N GLY A 170 6.15 2.47 11.40
CA GLY A 170 7.04 1.63 12.20
C GLY A 170 7.09 0.18 11.73
N PHE A 171 8.18 -0.50 12.10
CA PHE A 171 8.43 -1.88 11.64
C PHE A 171 7.41 -2.87 12.20
N LEU A 172 7.28 -2.93 13.53
CA LEU A 172 6.42 -3.91 14.21
C LEU A 172 4.93 -3.72 13.89
N PRO A 173 4.36 -2.48 13.90
CA PRO A 173 2.98 -2.27 13.48
C PRO A 173 2.72 -2.64 12.02
N SER A 174 3.66 -2.34 11.10
CA SER A 174 3.55 -2.71 9.68
C SER A 174 3.60 -4.23 9.49
N LEU A 175 4.44 -4.93 10.26
CA LEU A 175 4.49 -6.38 10.26
C LEU A 175 3.16 -6.96 10.77
N GLY A 176 2.63 -6.43 11.88
CA GLY A 176 1.32 -6.83 12.42
C GLY A 176 0.20 -6.63 11.40
N ALA A 177 0.17 -5.48 10.71
CA ALA A 177 -0.79 -5.22 9.63
C ALA A 177 -0.66 -6.24 8.48
N SER A 178 0.56 -6.61 8.11
CA SER A 178 0.82 -7.60 7.05
C SER A 178 0.34 -9.00 7.45
N LEU A 179 0.51 -9.39 8.71
CA LEU A 179 0.00 -10.65 9.23
C LEU A 179 -1.53 -10.70 9.14
N VAL A 180 -2.21 -9.64 9.59
CA VAL A 180 -3.68 -9.54 9.51
C VAL A 180 -4.16 -9.54 8.06
N MET A 181 -3.48 -8.80 7.18
CA MET A 181 -3.79 -8.78 5.75
C MET A 181 -3.60 -10.16 5.11
N GLY A 182 -2.53 -10.87 5.49
CA GLY A 182 -2.29 -12.25 5.05
C GLY A 182 -3.46 -13.17 5.44
N VAL A 183 -3.95 -13.10 6.67
CA VAL A 183 -5.13 -13.86 7.11
C VAL A 183 -6.36 -13.50 6.28
N ALA A 184 -6.63 -12.23 6.06
CA ALA A 184 -7.81 -11.77 5.33
C ALA A 184 -7.81 -12.23 3.86
N VAL A 185 -6.66 -12.14 3.18
CA VAL A 185 -6.53 -12.54 1.77
C VAL A 185 -6.57 -14.07 1.62
N THR A 186 -5.91 -14.79 2.52
CA THR A 186 -5.96 -16.26 2.56
C THR A 186 -7.38 -16.73 2.89
N GLY A 187 -8.06 -16.08 3.84
CA GLY A 187 -9.45 -16.34 4.17
C GLY A 187 -10.40 -16.11 2.99
N MET A 188 -10.20 -15.03 2.23
CA MET A 188 -10.95 -14.78 1.00
C MET A 188 -10.77 -15.91 -0.01
N HIS A 189 -9.51 -16.35 -0.23
CA HIS A 189 -9.21 -17.46 -1.16
C HIS A 189 -9.96 -18.74 -0.75
N TYR A 190 -9.82 -19.17 0.51
CA TYR A 190 -10.50 -20.39 0.96
C TYR A 190 -12.03 -20.27 1.00
N THR A 191 -12.58 -19.07 1.25
CA THR A 191 -14.00 -18.80 1.10
C THR A 191 -14.44 -18.97 -0.36
N GLY A 192 -13.65 -18.42 -1.31
CA GLY A 192 -13.89 -18.61 -2.74
C GLY A 192 -13.80 -20.08 -3.18
N MET A 193 -12.85 -20.84 -2.60
CA MET A 193 -12.75 -22.28 -2.84
C MET A 193 -13.93 -23.07 -2.28
N ALA A 194 -14.46 -22.68 -1.13
CA ALA A 194 -15.65 -23.30 -0.53
C ALA A 194 -16.94 -23.08 -1.37
N ALA A 195 -16.92 -22.12 -2.29
CA ALA A 195 -18.02 -21.90 -3.23
C ALA A 195 -18.11 -22.95 -4.35
N ILE A 196 -17.08 -23.81 -4.50
CA ILE A 196 -16.92 -24.66 -5.68
C ILE A 196 -17.47 -26.06 -5.43
N SER A 197 -18.29 -26.51 -6.35
CA SER A 197 -18.70 -27.91 -6.50
C SER A 197 -18.20 -28.44 -7.84
N VAL A 198 -17.61 -29.65 -7.82
CA VAL A 198 -17.06 -30.29 -9.03
C VAL A 198 -18.01 -31.37 -9.50
N HIS A 199 -18.52 -31.24 -10.72
CA HIS A 199 -19.34 -32.24 -11.41
C HIS A 199 -18.51 -32.90 -12.50
N LEU A 200 -18.11 -34.16 -12.27
CA LEU A 200 -17.34 -34.96 -13.22
C LEU A 200 -18.22 -35.48 -14.34
N GLN A 201 -17.75 -35.34 -15.56
CA GLN A 201 -18.34 -36.02 -16.71
C GLN A 201 -17.75 -37.41 -16.83
N SER A 202 -18.57 -38.41 -17.13
CA SER A 202 -18.10 -39.78 -17.37
C SER A 202 -17.02 -39.79 -18.45
N ALA A 203 -15.81 -40.18 -18.07
CA ALA A 203 -14.68 -40.20 -18.97
C ALA A 203 -14.91 -41.27 -20.05
N THR A 204 -15.27 -40.87 -21.26
CA THR A 204 -15.03 -41.65 -22.46
C THR A 204 -13.58 -41.40 -22.88
N GLY A 205 -12.66 -42.24 -22.37
CA GLY A 205 -11.32 -42.51 -22.82
C GLY A 205 -10.50 -41.42 -23.52
N GLY A 206 -10.04 -40.44 -22.78
CA GLY A 206 -9.01 -39.52 -23.23
C GLY A 206 -8.00 -39.31 -22.09
N SER A 207 -6.79 -39.90 -22.21
CA SER A 207 -5.70 -39.47 -21.33
C SER A 207 -5.45 -38.00 -21.56
N ALA A 208 -5.71 -37.15 -20.55
CA ALA A 208 -5.22 -35.80 -20.54
C ALA A 208 -3.69 -35.86 -20.55
N GLY A 209 -3.10 -35.66 -21.69
CA GLY A 209 -1.65 -35.53 -21.90
C GLY A 209 -1.19 -34.18 -21.34
N GLY A 210 -1.28 -34.02 -20.04
CA GLY A 210 -0.77 -32.84 -19.32
C GLY A 210 0.16 -33.31 -18.22
N GLY A 211 1.33 -32.69 -18.11
CA GLY A 211 2.23 -32.92 -16.99
C GLY A 211 1.52 -32.67 -15.64
N SER A 212 2.08 -33.17 -14.55
CA SER A 212 1.50 -32.99 -13.23
C SER A 212 1.26 -31.48 -12.95
N PRO A 213 0.19 -31.10 -12.19
CA PRO A 213 -0.09 -29.70 -11.85
C PRO A 213 1.14 -28.94 -11.34
N THR A 214 1.97 -29.64 -10.56
CA THR A 214 3.22 -29.11 -10.00
C THR A 214 4.27 -28.81 -11.06
N SER A 215 4.37 -29.57 -12.15
CA SER A 215 5.38 -29.35 -13.19
C SER A 215 5.18 -28.04 -13.96
N ILE A 216 3.94 -27.57 -14.10
CA ILE A 216 3.60 -26.30 -14.76
C ILE A 216 3.62 -25.16 -13.75
N MET A 217 3.07 -25.37 -12.55
CA MET A 217 2.97 -24.33 -11.53
C MET A 217 4.32 -23.93 -10.94
N PHE A 218 5.22 -24.87 -10.72
CA PHE A 218 6.51 -24.60 -10.08
C PHE A 218 7.36 -23.57 -10.85
N PRO A 219 7.58 -23.70 -12.16
CA PRO A 219 8.29 -22.66 -12.94
C PRO A 219 7.57 -21.31 -12.94
N LEU A 220 6.22 -21.31 -12.99
CA LEU A 220 5.43 -20.08 -12.97
C LEU A 220 5.55 -19.32 -11.64
N LEU A 221 5.58 -20.03 -10.53
CA LEU A 221 5.72 -19.45 -9.20
C LEU A 221 7.13 -18.90 -8.95
N LEU A 222 8.14 -19.45 -9.63
CA LEU A 222 9.54 -19.05 -9.42
C LEU A 222 9.77 -17.57 -9.74
N GLY A 223 9.20 -17.05 -10.83
CA GLY A 223 9.37 -15.65 -11.23
C GLY A 223 8.90 -14.66 -10.15
N PRO A 224 7.62 -14.69 -9.75
CA PRO A 224 7.11 -13.83 -8.67
C PRO A 224 7.82 -14.06 -7.32
N ALA A 225 8.20 -15.28 -6.97
CA ALA A 225 8.92 -15.57 -5.73
C ALA A 225 10.32 -14.93 -5.74
N VAL A 226 11.08 -15.09 -6.82
CA VAL A 226 12.38 -14.42 -6.99
C VAL A 226 12.23 -12.90 -6.96
N PHE A 227 11.20 -12.37 -7.64
CA PHE A 227 10.90 -10.94 -7.58
C PHE A 227 10.66 -10.46 -6.15
N LEU A 228 9.89 -11.17 -5.34
CA LEU A 228 9.63 -10.80 -3.94
C LEU A 228 10.90 -10.82 -3.09
N VAL A 229 11.80 -11.78 -3.31
CA VAL A 229 13.11 -11.82 -2.64
C VAL A 229 13.95 -10.61 -3.03
N LEU A 230 14.04 -10.28 -4.33
CA LEU A 230 14.79 -9.12 -4.82
C LEU A 230 14.19 -7.80 -4.32
N ALA A 231 12.86 -7.67 -4.32
CA ALA A 231 12.16 -6.53 -3.73
C ALA A 231 12.46 -6.41 -2.23
N GLY A 232 12.52 -7.53 -1.51
CA GLY A 232 12.94 -7.58 -0.11
C GLY A 232 14.35 -7.06 0.10
N VAL A 233 15.29 -7.45 -0.76
CA VAL A 233 16.67 -6.93 -0.74
C VAL A 233 16.67 -5.41 -0.94
N VAL A 234 15.96 -4.90 -1.96
CA VAL A 234 15.88 -3.44 -2.22
C VAL A 234 15.32 -2.70 -1.01
N VAL A 235 14.25 -3.22 -0.40
CA VAL A 235 13.63 -2.61 0.79
C VAL A 235 14.54 -2.68 2.01
N MET A 236 15.28 -3.78 2.21
CA MET A 236 16.21 -3.92 3.35
C MET A 236 17.43 -3.01 3.25
N PHE A 237 17.90 -2.71 2.04
CA PHE A 237 19.06 -1.83 1.83
C PHE A 237 18.68 -0.37 1.61
N ASP A 238 17.40 0.02 1.70
CA ASP A 238 17.00 1.43 1.67
C ASP A 238 17.41 2.11 3.00
N PRO A 239 18.36 3.08 2.97
CA PRO A 239 18.89 3.72 4.19
C PRO A 239 17.81 4.41 5.03
N LEU A 240 16.76 4.93 4.39
CA LEU A 240 15.67 5.62 5.09
C LEU A 240 14.71 4.65 5.78
N LEU A 241 14.64 3.41 5.33
CA LEU A 241 13.87 2.37 6.00
C LEU A 241 14.65 1.68 7.12
N VAL A 242 15.99 1.66 7.03
CA VAL A 242 16.87 0.98 7.99
C VAL A 242 17.33 1.94 9.11
N LEU A 243 17.64 3.18 8.79
CA LEU A 243 18.24 4.15 9.73
C LEU A 243 17.20 5.12 10.35
N GLY A 244 15.96 5.14 9.87
CA GLY A 244 15.20 6.37 9.89
C GLY A 244 13.92 6.45 10.67
N GLU A 245 13.55 5.56 11.58
CA GLU A 245 12.35 5.85 12.41
C GLU A 245 12.65 6.61 13.71
N GLY A 246 13.91 6.76 14.10
CA GLY A 246 14.29 7.42 15.36
C GLY A 246 14.80 8.85 15.25
N GLU A 247 15.33 9.25 14.11
CA GLU A 247 16.09 10.52 14.00
C GLU A 247 15.36 11.62 13.21
N TRP A 248 14.44 11.25 12.30
CA TRP A 248 13.78 12.21 11.40
C TRP A 248 12.42 12.72 11.90
N ASP A 249 11.82 12.13 12.91
CA ASP A 249 10.61 12.61 13.58
C ASP A 249 10.89 13.72 14.61
N ARG A 250 12.12 14.16 14.76
CA ARG A 250 12.41 15.38 15.51
C ARG A 250 11.99 16.57 14.66
N PRO A 251 10.99 17.37 15.09
CA PRO A 251 10.63 18.59 14.38
C PRO A 251 11.87 19.47 14.26
N ILE A 252 12.31 19.71 13.04
CA ILE A 252 13.36 20.69 12.75
C ILE A 252 12.81 22.04 13.23
N GLY A 253 13.24 22.49 14.42
CA GLY A 253 12.90 23.82 14.91
C GLY A 253 12.49 23.97 16.35
N LYS A 254 12.38 22.93 17.16
CA LYS A 254 12.34 23.14 18.61
C LYS A 254 13.71 22.86 19.22
N LYS A 255 14.57 23.91 19.29
CA LYS A 255 15.65 23.92 20.26
C LYS A 255 15.06 23.46 21.60
N PRO A 256 15.71 22.54 22.35
CA PRO A 256 15.23 22.20 23.67
C PRO A 256 15.14 23.50 24.46
N VAL A 257 13.93 23.86 24.85
CA VAL A 257 13.74 24.84 25.90
C VAL A 257 14.40 24.19 27.13
N ARG A 258 15.59 24.65 27.42
CA ARG A 258 16.34 24.28 28.60
C ARG A 258 15.53 24.74 29.80
N ASN A 259 14.64 23.90 30.27
CA ASN A 259 13.90 24.13 31.50
C ASN A 259 14.92 24.24 32.63
N GLY A 260 14.91 25.40 33.26
CA GLY A 260 15.45 25.54 34.59
C GLY A 260 16.91 25.99 34.69
N ALA A 261 17.27 27.11 34.08
CA ALA A 261 18.22 28.02 34.73
C ALA A 261 17.46 29.32 34.96
N ALA A 262 17.08 29.60 36.18
CA ALA A 262 16.65 30.92 36.57
C ALA A 262 17.65 31.96 36.06
N PRO A 263 17.23 33.11 35.58
CA PRO A 263 18.17 34.17 35.18
C PRO A 263 19.10 34.43 36.37
N ARG A 264 20.41 34.27 36.17
CA ARG A 264 21.37 34.72 37.19
C ARG A 264 21.09 36.19 37.44
N PRO A 265 20.99 36.61 38.73
CA PRO A 265 20.85 38.02 39.04
C PRO A 265 22.06 38.76 38.42
N VAL A 266 21.75 39.78 37.65
CA VAL A 266 22.76 40.70 37.13
C VAL A 266 23.39 41.35 38.35
N PRO A 267 24.75 41.28 38.59
CA PRO A 267 25.33 41.98 39.70
C PRO A 267 25.10 43.48 39.53
N PRO A 268 24.78 44.19 40.63
CA PRO A 268 24.59 45.65 40.57
C PRO A 268 25.88 46.28 40.04
N PRO A 269 25.77 47.39 39.28
CA PRO A 269 26.93 48.12 38.78
C PRO A 269 27.77 48.63 39.98
N PRO A 270 29.10 48.66 39.89
CA PRO A 270 29.95 49.15 40.97
C PRO A 270 29.59 50.58 41.32
N ALA A 271 29.43 50.83 42.62
CA ALA A 271 29.20 52.18 43.14
C ALA A 271 30.46 53.03 42.81
N TYR A 272 30.26 54.01 41.98
CA TYR A 272 31.27 55.03 41.74
C TYR A 272 31.34 55.92 42.97
N GLY A 273 32.48 55.87 43.60
CA GLY A 273 32.85 56.79 44.69
C GLY A 273 32.87 58.24 44.19
N ASP A 274 32.31 59.12 45.01
CA ASP A 274 32.39 60.52 44.86
C ASP A 274 33.86 61.00 44.68
N VAL A 275 34.11 61.62 43.55
CA VAL A 275 35.25 62.51 43.40
C VAL A 275 34.76 63.83 42.85
N ASN A 276 34.87 64.77 43.72
CA ASN A 276 34.50 66.16 43.72
C ASN A 276 35.04 66.93 42.49
N GLY A 277 34.21 67.80 41.90
CA GLY A 277 34.62 69.02 41.24
C GLY A 277 34.76 69.01 39.73
N GLY A 278 33.82 69.54 39.02
CA GLY A 278 34.05 70.00 37.63
C GLY A 278 32.77 70.09 36.76
N ARG A 279 32.22 71.30 36.74
CA ARG A 279 31.39 71.91 35.69
C ARG A 279 30.48 71.04 34.82
N ALA A 280 29.21 71.15 35.01
CA ALA A 280 28.13 70.69 34.12
C ALA A 280 28.35 71.12 32.66
N GLN A 281 28.41 70.18 31.78
CA GLN A 281 28.07 70.34 30.37
C GLN A 281 26.83 69.46 30.06
N THR A 282 25.79 70.15 29.68
CA THR A 282 24.51 69.53 29.21
C THR A 282 24.75 68.78 27.95
N PRO A 283 24.38 67.49 27.85
CA PRO A 283 24.44 66.76 26.61
C PRO A 283 23.36 67.22 25.62
N THR A 284 23.74 67.53 24.43
CA THR A 284 22.90 67.83 23.29
C THR A 284 22.10 66.56 22.88
N PRO A 285 20.80 66.67 22.62
CA PRO A 285 20.01 65.52 22.15
C PRO A 285 20.40 65.14 20.72
N PRO A 286 20.39 63.84 20.36
CA PRO A 286 20.68 63.37 19.01
C PRO A 286 19.60 63.80 18.02
N PRO A 287 19.96 63.99 16.73
CA PRO A 287 19.03 64.45 15.70
C PRO A 287 17.94 63.40 15.40
N ALA A 288 16.70 63.88 15.25
CA ALA A 288 15.54 63.07 14.88
C ALA A 288 15.70 62.46 13.51
N HIS A 289 15.63 61.11 13.45
CA HIS A 289 15.54 60.38 12.18
C HIS A 289 14.18 60.72 11.52
N THR A 290 14.23 61.41 10.42
CA THR A 290 13.09 61.69 9.55
C THR A 290 12.63 60.36 8.89
N ARG A 291 11.37 60.06 9.14
CA ARG A 291 10.63 58.96 8.54
C ARG A 291 10.38 59.28 7.03
N PRO A 292 10.63 58.34 6.10
CA PRO A 292 10.27 58.56 4.70
C PRO A 292 8.74 58.59 4.51
N PRO A 293 8.23 59.33 3.50
CA PRO A 293 6.83 59.55 3.31
C PRO A 293 6.11 58.29 2.82
N GLN A 294 4.96 58.02 3.43
CA GLN A 294 4.01 56.99 2.98
C GLN A 294 3.30 57.47 1.71
N ALA A 295 3.23 56.60 0.70
CA ALA A 295 2.46 56.82 -0.51
C ALA A 295 0.93 56.78 -0.21
N PRO A 296 0.13 57.52 -0.96
CA PRO A 296 -1.30 57.62 -0.69
C PRO A 296 -2.07 56.40 -1.14
N THR A 297 -2.96 55.91 -0.27
CA THR A 297 -4.00 54.91 -0.56
C THR A 297 -5.04 55.51 -1.48
N SER A 298 -5.18 54.99 -2.68
CA SER A 298 -6.29 55.29 -3.58
C SER A 298 -7.49 54.39 -3.27
N ALA A 299 -8.63 55.07 -3.07
CA ALA A 299 -9.95 54.49 -2.85
C ALA A 299 -10.57 53.86 -4.09
N PRO A 300 -11.63 53.03 -3.98
CA PRO A 300 -12.14 52.18 -5.08
C PRO A 300 -13.10 52.96 -6.01
N GLY A 301 -12.83 52.82 -7.30
CA GLY A 301 -13.72 53.29 -8.39
C GLY A 301 -14.49 52.14 -8.97
N ALA A 302 -15.82 52.20 -8.88
CA ALA A 302 -16.74 51.33 -9.62
C ALA A 302 -16.75 51.70 -11.10
N HIS A 303 -16.63 50.72 -11.96
CA HIS A 303 -17.22 50.81 -13.32
C HIS A 303 -17.71 49.44 -13.81
N ARG A 304 -18.98 49.46 -14.19
CA ARG A 304 -19.73 48.46 -14.98
C ARG A 304 -19.13 48.37 -16.38
N GLY A 305 -19.16 47.21 -16.97
CA GLY A 305 -18.93 47.01 -18.38
C GLY A 305 -19.23 45.59 -18.79
N ALA A 306 -20.29 45.41 -19.58
CA ALA A 306 -20.83 44.17 -20.10
C ALA A 306 -20.06 43.61 -21.29
N GLY A 307 -19.98 42.27 -21.41
CA GLY A 307 -20.05 41.37 -22.53
C GLY A 307 -18.90 41.41 -23.58
N PRO A 308 -18.82 40.44 -24.51
CA PRO A 308 -19.71 39.33 -24.77
C PRO A 308 -19.04 37.94 -24.82
N ARG A 309 -19.90 36.93 -24.95
CA ARG A 309 -19.65 35.50 -25.18
C ARG A 309 -19.02 35.23 -26.54
N GLY A 310 -18.20 34.22 -26.63
CA GLY A 310 -17.86 33.55 -27.89
C GLY A 310 -17.36 32.13 -27.62
N PRO A 311 -17.80 31.15 -28.44
CA PRO A 311 -17.84 29.73 -28.08
C PRO A 311 -16.67 28.96 -28.73
N TYR A 312 -16.39 27.77 -28.22
CA TYR A 312 -15.89 26.52 -28.86
C TYR A 312 -15.61 25.57 -27.66
N ASP A 313 -16.50 24.60 -27.40
CA ASP A 313 -16.58 23.23 -27.95
C ASP A 313 -15.22 22.61 -28.33
N TRP A 314 -14.84 21.66 -27.55
CA TRP A 314 -14.56 20.22 -27.76
C TRP A 314 -14.16 19.58 -26.44
#